data_f28e7b6acc51d16204065ade8b231767
#
_entry.id   f28e7b6acc51d16204065ade8b231767
#
_cell.length_a   1.000
_cell.length_b   1.000
_cell.length_c   1.000
_cell.angle_alpha   90.00
_cell.angle_beta   90.00
_cell.angle_gamma   90.00
#
_symmetry.space_group_name_H-M   'P 1'
#
loop_
_entity.id
_entity.type
_entity.pdbx_description
1 polymer ?
#
loop_
_entity_poly.entity_id
_entity_poly.type
_entity_poly.pdbx_seq_one_letter_code
_entity_poly.pdbx_strand_id
1 'polypeptide(L)'
;MVRAVRKRSSKKIVINASKKRGKGSVKSVNGNSNGSKKRAKKNAKFGPVPTIACINKATVDLGVDFDALIAALQKYVDEHFAPVWGTPAKLVQATKAIPKAWTMIFLDDPDRAESLGYHELTKRGLPVTKVFVARTLSFGEQVSVVASHELAEMLVDPGVNLWVAADDKTLHAYEVCDACEEERFEIDGIAMSDFVYPAFFEAFRKPRSTQFNHLNTIHAPFHIPPGGYSAIRKGDKRTKLFGSKQKEMRFIQEDRRMHRSEYRDALFARSRRTGPAA
;
A
#
# COMPACT_ATOMS: atom_id res chain seq x y z
N MET A 1 -26.10 18.38 53.65
CA MET A 1 -26.86 17.15 53.43
C MET A 1 -25.98 16.18 52.64
N VAL A 2 -25.53 15.14 53.38
CA VAL A 2 -24.64 14.11 52.89
C VAL A 2 -25.53 12.99 52.36
N ARG A 3 -25.30 12.50 51.11
CA ARG A 3 -25.91 11.26 50.63
C ARG A 3 -24.88 10.27 50.16
N ALA A 4 -25.04 9.07 50.71
CA ALA A 4 -24.15 7.95 50.77
C ALA A 4 -23.83 7.25 49.41
N VAL A 5 -22.57 6.80 49.34
CA VAL A 5 -22.01 5.90 48.32
C VAL A 5 -22.47 4.45 48.63
N ARG A 6 -23.09 3.77 47.66
CA ARG A 6 -23.30 2.33 47.71
C ARG A 6 -22.23 1.58 46.93
N LYS A 7 -21.39 0.85 47.65
CA LYS A 7 -20.47 -0.18 47.14
C LYS A 7 -21.28 -1.37 46.61
N ARG A 8 -21.00 -1.83 45.40
CA ARG A 8 -21.44 -3.13 44.88
C ARG A 8 -20.25 -4.10 44.88
N SER A 9 -20.45 -5.24 45.54
CA SER A 9 -19.52 -6.32 45.74
C SER A 9 -19.32 -7.16 44.47
N SER A 10 -18.05 -7.50 44.22
CA SER A 10 -17.60 -8.44 43.19
C SER A 10 -17.81 -9.88 43.63
N LYS A 11 -18.58 -10.67 42.88
CA LYS A 11 -18.63 -12.15 43.08
C LYS A 11 -17.51 -12.80 42.27
N LYS A 12 -16.62 -13.49 42.97
CA LYS A 12 -15.62 -14.39 42.39
C LYS A 12 -16.31 -15.69 41.95
N ILE A 13 -16.12 -16.06 40.67
CA ILE A 13 -16.49 -17.38 40.15
C ILE A 13 -15.26 -18.26 40.27
N VAL A 14 -15.35 -19.32 41.05
CA VAL A 14 -14.34 -20.38 41.18
C VAL A 14 -14.73 -21.49 40.22
N ILE A 15 -13.84 -21.80 39.28
CA ILE A 15 -14.01 -22.96 38.38
C ILE A 15 -13.12 -24.09 38.89
N ASN A 16 -13.76 -25.17 39.37
CA ASN A 16 -13.11 -26.40 39.80
C ASN A 16 -12.68 -27.23 38.58
N ALA A 17 -11.38 -27.53 38.51
CA ALA A 17 -10.84 -28.50 37.57
C ALA A 17 -10.78 -29.88 38.21
N SER A 18 -11.57 -30.83 37.73
CA SER A 18 -11.49 -32.24 38.15
C SER A 18 -10.46 -33.00 37.35
N LYS A 19 -9.46 -33.53 38.06
CA LYS A 19 -8.49 -34.53 37.59
C LYS A 19 -9.16 -35.90 37.41
N LYS A 20 -9.07 -36.50 36.20
CA LYS A 20 -9.18 -37.95 36.02
C LYS A 20 -7.83 -38.51 35.58
N ARG A 21 -7.25 -39.34 36.43
CA ARG A 21 -6.09 -40.24 36.16
C ARG A 21 -6.63 -41.49 35.46
N GLY A 22 -6.10 -41.83 34.29
CA GLY A 22 -6.25 -43.13 33.67
C GLY A 22 -4.85 -43.75 33.48
N LYS A 23 -4.57 -44.88 34.18
CA LYS A 23 -3.41 -45.73 33.99
C LYS A 23 -3.64 -46.64 32.78
N GLY A 24 -2.67 -46.76 31.89
CA GLY A 24 -2.67 -47.71 30.77
C GLY A 24 -1.25 -48.00 30.28
N SER A 25 -0.74 -49.08 30.75
CA SER A 25 0.23 -50.09 30.25
C SER A 25 1.14 -49.76 29.06
N VAL A 26 2.42 -49.90 29.39
CA VAL A 26 3.58 -49.94 28.46
C VAL A 26 3.56 -51.24 27.66
N LYS A 27 3.68 -51.16 26.33
CA LYS A 27 4.26 -52.22 25.49
C LYS A 27 5.34 -51.60 24.61
N SER A 28 6.57 -52.04 24.85
CA SER A 28 7.74 -51.81 24.01
C SER A 28 7.60 -52.61 22.71
N VAL A 29 7.84 -51.97 21.58
CA VAL A 29 8.19 -52.63 20.33
C VAL A 29 9.37 -51.89 19.73
N ASN A 30 10.48 -52.64 19.63
CA ASN A 30 11.69 -52.27 18.93
C ASN A 30 11.48 -52.21 17.43
N GLY A 31 12.20 -51.33 16.76
CA GLY A 31 12.75 -51.55 15.46
C GLY A 31 12.16 -50.69 14.32
N ASN A 32 12.78 -49.70 13.85
CA ASN A 32 13.57 -49.70 12.65
C ASN A 32 13.78 -48.24 12.15
N SER A 33 15.03 -47.94 11.93
CA SER A 33 15.50 -46.76 11.23
C SER A 33 14.95 -46.71 9.83
N ASN A 34 14.28 -45.60 9.43
CA ASN A 34 14.36 -45.18 8.03
C ASN A 34 13.91 -43.68 7.89
N GLY A 35 14.87 -42.89 7.42
CA GLY A 35 14.65 -41.82 6.49
C GLY A 35 13.65 -40.71 6.87
N SER A 36 14.08 -39.73 7.66
CA SER A 36 13.41 -38.44 7.69
C SER A 36 13.50 -37.78 6.33
N LYS A 37 12.55 -38.07 5.46
CA LYS A 37 12.28 -37.25 4.25
C LYS A 37 11.89 -35.87 4.76
N LYS A 38 12.83 -34.91 4.71
CA LYS A 38 12.54 -33.49 4.83
C LYS A 38 11.40 -33.17 3.85
N ARG A 39 10.20 -32.98 4.39
CA ARG A 39 9.07 -32.41 3.65
C ARG A 39 9.50 -30.99 3.28
N ALA A 40 10.01 -30.81 2.07
CA ALA A 40 10.18 -29.48 1.50
C ALA A 40 8.84 -28.76 1.63
N LYS A 41 8.81 -27.65 2.37
CA LYS A 41 7.67 -26.74 2.39
C LYS A 41 7.43 -26.40 0.94
N LYS A 42 6.30 -26.83 0.36
CA LYS A 42 5.82 -26.33 -0.92
C LYS A 42 5.64 -24.83 -0.71
N ASN A 43 6.60 -24.05 -1.23
CA ASN A 43 6.44 -22.60 -1.31
C ASN A 43 5.12 -22.38 -2.04
N ALA A 44 4.23 -21.62 -1.41
CA ALA A 44 3.05 -21.11 -2.10
C ALA A 44 3.56 -20.48 -3.40
N LYS A 45 3.08 -20.95 -4.54
CA LYS A 45 3.41 -20.35 -5.83
C LYS A 45 2.67 -19.00 -5.85
N PHE A 46 3.33 -17.96 -5.38
CA PHE A 46 2.97 -16.61 -5.78
C PHE A 46 2.99 -16.56 -7.30
N GLY A 47 2.11 -15.78 -7.90
CA GLY A 47 2.14 -15.52 -9.34
C GLY A 47 3.55 -15.10 -9.80
N PRO A 48 3.82 -15.09 -11.10
CA PRO A 48 5.13 -14.66 -11.58
C PRO A 48 5.42 -13.23 -11.10
N VAL A 49 6.63 -13.02 -10.54
CA VAL A 49 7.10 -11.70 -10.11
C VAL A 49 7.03 -10.76 -11.31
N PRO A 50 6.30 -9.62 -11.22
CA PRO A 50 6.18 -8.71 -12.34
C PRO A 50 7.53 -8.06 -12.66
N THR A 51 7.81 -7.90 -13.95
CA THR A 51 8.90 -7.04 -14.41
C THR A 51 8.34 -5.65 -14.66
N ILE A 52 9.01 -4.62 -14.16
CA ILE A 52 8.67 -3.22 -14.36
C ILE A 52 9.73 -2.57 -15.23
N ALA A 53 9.36 -2.18 -16.45
CA ALA A 53 10.23 -1.45 -17.35
C ALA A 53 10.29 0.04 -16.92
N CYS A 54 11.43 0.49 -16.41
CA CYS A 54 11.68 1.86 -16.02
C CYS A 54 12.25 2.65 -17.20
N ILE A 55 11.53 3.66 -17.65
CA ILE A 55 11.80 4.38 -18.89
C ILE A 55 11.94 5.86 -18.59
N ASN A 56 13.15 6.41 -18.74
CA ASN A 56 13.34 7.86 -18.68
C ASN A 56 13.06 8.49 -20.06
N LYS A 57 12.07 9.36 -20.13
CA LYS A 57 11.71 10.22 -21.28
C LYS A 57 11.78 11.70 -20.92
N ALA A 58 12.11 12.02 -19.67
CA ALA A 58 12.31 13.39 -19.26
C ALA A 58 13.58 13.95 -19.93
N THR A 59 13.53 15.21 -20.31
CA THR A 59 14.67 15.99 -20.78
C THR A 59 15.23 16.87 -19.67
N VAL A 60 14.43 17.11 -18.63
CA VAL A 60 14.84 17.79 -17.39
C VAL A 60 15.66 16.85 -16.54
N ASP A 61 16.69 17.35 -15.86
CA ASP A 61 17.47 16.59 -14.89
C ASP A 61 16.56 16.12 -13.75
N LEU A 62 16.64 14.81 -13.42
CA LEU A 62 15.83 14.23 -12.35
C LEU A 62 16.27 14.68 -10.94
N GLY A 63 17.42 15.36 -10.82
CA GLY A 63 18.04 15.67 -9.53
C GLY A 63 18.68 14.44 -8.86
N VAL A 64 18.75 13.31 -9.55
CA VAL A 64 19.34 12.05 -9.12
C VAL A 64 19.80 11.26 -10.34
N ASP A 65 20.91 10.54 -10.23
CA ASP A 65 21.34 9.62 -11.29
C ASP A 65 20.30 8.52 -11.51
N PHE A 66 19.95 8.27 -12.77
CA PHE A 66 18.86 7.35 -13.09
C PHE A 66 19.18 5.90 -12.73
N ASP A 67 20.42 5.46 -12.90
CA ASP A 67 20.87 4.12 -12.54
C ASP A 67 20.81 3.94 -11.02
N ALA A 68 21.28 4.93 -10.27
CA ALA A 68 21.21 4.96 -8.82
C ALA A 68 19.76 4.97 -8.32
N LEU A 69 18.87 5.75 -8.95
CA LEU A 69 17.45 5.77 -8.63
C LEU A 69 16.81 4.39 -8.79
N ILE A 70 17.05 3.72 -9.92
CA ILE A 70 16.47 2.39 -10.16
C ILE A 70 17.03 1.34 -9.19
N ALA A 71 18.32 1.41 -8.87
CA ALA A 71 18.95 0.55 -7.86
C ALA A 71 18.31 0.77 -6.46
N ALA A 72 18.11 2.02 -6.06
CA ALA A 72 17.48 2.36 -4.79
C ALA A 72 15.99 1.95 -4.75
N LEU A 73 15.24 2.14 -5.84
CA LEU A 73 13.86 1.64 -5.97
C LEU A 73 13.79 0.11 -5.91
N GLN A 74 14.77 -0.61 -6.48
CA GLN A 74 14.82 -2.07 -6.35
C GLN A 74 15.06 -2.48 -4.89
N LYS A 75 15.98 -1.83 -4.16
CA LYS A 75 16.17 -2.06 -2.73
C LYS A 75 14.92 -1.71 -1.91
N TYR A 76 14.26 -0.60 -2.24
CA TYR A 76 12.96 -0.22 -1.63
C TYR A 76 11.96 -1.37 -1.73
N VAL A 77 11.84 -1.99 -2.91
CA VAL A 77 10.95 -3.14 -3.09
C VAL A 77 11.44 -4.36 -2.31
N ASP A 78 12.70 -4.74 -2.44
CA ASP A 78 13.21 -6.03 -1.94
C ASP A 78 13.40 -6.06 -0.42
N GLU A 79 13.88 -4.95 0.16
CA GLU A 79 14.30 -4.90 1.57
C GLU A 79 13.24 -4.28 2.48
N HIS A 80 12.39 -3.39 1.96
CA HIS A 80 11.43 -2.65 2.76
C HIS A 80 9.97 -3.01 2.44
N PHE A 81 9.58 -2.99 1.17
CA PHE A 81 8.18 -3.07 0.78
C PHE A 81 7.67 -4.51 0.64
N ALA A 82 8.32 -5.35 -0.17
CA ALA A 82 7.88 -6.72 -0.42
C ALA A 82 7.87 -7.62 0.83
N PRO A 83 8.77 -7.47 1.82
CA PRO A 83 8.67 -8.20 3.08
C PRO A 83 7.37 -7.93 3.85
N VAL A 84 6.78 -6.77 3.68
CA VAL A 84 5.55 -6.34 4.37
C VAL A 84 4.31 -6.67 3.56
N TRP A 85 4.32 -6.35 2.27
CA TRP A 85 3.14 -6.45 1.41
C TRP A 85 3.06 -7.76 0.62
N GLY A 86 4.15 -8.51 0.54
CA GLY A 86 4.21 -9.75 -0.24
C GLY A 86 4.17 -9.54 -1.75
N THR A 87 4.51 -8.34 -2.23
CA THR A 87 4.43 -7.91 -3.63
C THR A 87 5.82 -7.62 -4.23
N PRO A 88 6.66 -8.63 -4.45
CA PRO A 88 7.97 -8.45 -5.06
C PRO A 88 7.83 -8.00 -6.52
N ALA A 89 8.81 -7.24 -7.01
CA ALA A 89 8.91 -6.84 -8.40
C ALA A 89 10.37 -6.79 -8.85
N LYS A 90 10.60 -6.92 -10.15
CA LYS A 90 11.92 -6.72 -10.76
C LYS A 90 11.89 -5.47 -11.61
N LEU A 91 12.64 -4.45 -11.22
CA LEU A 91 12.81 -3.22 -11.98
C LEU A 91 13.92 -3.43 -13.00
N VAL A 92 13.71 -2.96 -14.22
CA VAL A 92 14.70 -3.01 -15.31
C VAL A 92 14.67 -1.71 -16.08
N GLN A 93 15.81 -1.14 -16.35
CA GLN A 93 15.89 0.01 -17.25
C GLN A 93 15.55 -0.40 -18.68
N ALA A 94 14.84 0.48 -19.37
CA ALA A 94 14.46 0.28 -20.75
C ALA A 94 14.30 1.61 -21.48
N THR A 95 14.53 1.62 -22.78
CA THR A 95 14.27 2.79 -23.63
C THR A 95 12.84 2.83 -24.18
N LYS A 96 12.14 1.68 -24.10
CA LYS A 96 10.75 1.49 -24.56
C LYS A 96 10.04 0.42 -23.74
N ALA A 97 8.72 0.41 -23.80
CA ALA A 97 7.91 -0.60 -23.11
C ALA A 97 8.31 -2.03 -23.54
N ILE A 98 8.42 -2.92 -22.55
CA ILE A 98 8.69 -4.34 -22.74
C ILE A 98 7.36 -5.08 -22.82
N PRO A 99 7.16 -6.01 -23.78
CA PRO A 99 5.92 -6.76 -23.87
C PRO A 99 5.59 -7.52 -22.57
N LYS A 100 4.34 -7.40 -22.10
CA LYS A 100 3.84 -8.00 -20.85
C LYS A 100 4.47 -7.48 -19.54
N ALA A 101 5.45 -6.60 -19.59
CA ALA A 101 5.96 -5.92 -18.41
C ALA A 101 5.04 -4.77 -18.01
N TRP A 102 5.02 -4.45 -16.72
CA TRP A 102 4.50 -3.19 -16.23
C TRP A 102 5.44 -2.06 -16.64
N THR A 103 5.03 -0.83 -16.49
CA THR A 103 5.87 0.30 -16.92
C THR A 103 5.89 1.38 -15.85
N MET A 104 7.09 1.91 -15.58
CA MET A 104 7.29 3.18 -14.88
C MET A 104 7.95 4.14 -15.87
N ILE A 105 7.33 5.28 -16.11
CA ILE A 105 7.84 6.24 -17.09
C ILE A 105 7.99 7.63 -16.47
N PHE A 106 9.16 8.23 -16.69
CA PHE A 106 9.50 9.59 -16.27
C PHE A 106 9.31 10.51 -17.48
N LEU A 107 8.55 11.58 -17.27
CA LEU A 107 8.17 12.58 -18.29
C LEU A 107 8.43 13.97 -17.72
N ASP A 108 8.63 14.97 -18.55
CA ASP A 108 8.80 16.34 -18.06
C ASP A 108 7.48 16.88 -17.49
N ASP A 109 6.42 16.85 -18.29
CA ASP A 109 5.14 17.47 -17.97
C ASP A 109 4.02 16.43 -17.85
N PRO A 110 3.01 16.73 -17.03
CA PRO A 110 1.84 15.88 -16.89
C PRO A 110 1.04 15.83 -18.21
N ASP A 111 0.67 14.64 -18.63
CA ASP A 111 -0.26 14.41 -19.74
C ASP A 111 -1.73 14.59 -19.32
N ARG A 112 -1.96 14.75 -18.02
CA ARG A 112 -3.23 15.14 -17.41
C ARG A 112 -2.96 16.17 -16.34
N ALA A 113 -3.85 17.15 -16.20
CA ALA A 113 -3.64 18.26 -15.30
C ALA A 113 -3.28 17.80 -13.87
N GLU A 114 -2.16 18.29 -13.36
CA GLU A 114 -1.97 18.66 -11.96
C GLU A 114 -1.51 17.59 -10.95
N SER A 115 -1.09 16.39 -11.40
CA SER A 115 -0.43 15.42 -10.50
C SER A 115 1.10 15.48 -10.62
N LEU A 116 1.81 15.09 -9.55
CA LEU A 116 3.26 14.88 -9.57
C LEU A 116 3.60 13.52 -10.17
N GLY A 117 2.70 12.57 -9.98
CA GLY A 117 2.72 11.23 -10.53
C GLY A 117 1.33 10.62 -10.46
N TYR A 118 1.14 9.49 -11.08
CA TYR A 118 -0.01 8.62 -10.89
C TYR A 118 0.25 7.23 -11.45
N HIS A 119 -0.51 6.24 -10.98
CA HIS A 119 -0.54 4.93 -11.59
C HIS A 119 -1.93 4.60 -12.14
N GLU A 120 -1.99 3.81 -13.21
CA GLU A 120 -3.22 3.40 -13.85
C GLU A 120 -3.03 2.11 -14.66
N LEU A 121 -4.06 1.64 -15.33
CA LEU A 121 -3.95 0.61 -16.35
C LEU A 121 -3.85 1.22 -17.75
N THR A 122 -2.91 0.70 -18.53
CA THR A 122 -2.87 0.98 -19.98
C THR A 122 -4.14 0.47 -20.67
N LYS A 123 -4.38 0.89 -21.91
CA LYS A 123 -5.47 0.35 -22.76
C LYS A 123 -5.44 -1.17 -22.92
N ARG A 124 -4.27 -1.80 -22.67
CA ARG A 124 -4.08 -3.25 -22.72
C ARG A 124 -4.23 -3.95 -21.37
N GLY A 125 -4.61 -3.20 -20.33
CA GLY A 125 -4.79 -3.72 -18.98
C GLY A 125 -3.49 -4.00 -18.22
N LEU A 126 -2.35 -3.46 -18.66
CA LEU A 126 -1.08 -3.56 -17.93
C LEU A 126 -0.90 -2.32 -17.04
N PRO A 127 -0.43 -2.49 -15.81
CA PRO A 127 -0.12 -1.38 -14.92
C PRO A 127 0.95 -0.44 -15.51
N VAL A 128 0.74 0.85 -15.30
CA VAL A 128 1.68 1.89 -15.68
C VAL A 128 1.70 2.98 -14.61
N THR A 129 2.89 3.38 -14.22
CA THR A 129 3.16 4.54 -13.38
C THR A 129 3.79 5.64 -14.24
N LYS A 130 3.38 6.88 -14.03
CA LYS A 130 3.97 8.06 -14.62
C LYS A 130 4.45 9.00 -13.53
N VAL A 131 5.66 9.51 -13.69
CA VAL A 131 6.29 10.50 -12.80
C VAL A 131 6.61 11.74 -13.63
N PHE A 132 6.17 12.92 -13.18
CA PHE A 132 6.31 14.18 -13.91
C PHE A 132 7.41 15.03 -13.32
N VAL A 133 8.58 14.92 -13.91
CA VAL A 133 9.86 15.43 -13.40
C VAL A 133 9.86 16.95 -13.22
N ALA A 134 9.57 17.71 -14.29
CA ALA A 134 9.59 19.17 -14.22
C ALA A 134 8.58 19.70 -13.20
N ARG A 135 7.40 19.11 -13.19
CA ARG A 135 6.37 19.49 -12.22
C ARG A 135 6.77 19.15 -10.78
N THR A 136 7.27 17.95 -10.53
CA THR A 136 7.77 17.53 -9.21
C THR A 136 8.79 18.53 -8.67
N LEU A 137 9.79 18.84 -9.47
CA LEU A 137 10.87 19.78 -9.12
C LEU A 137 10.36 21.21 -8.89
N SER A 138 9.34 21.64 -9.68
CA SER A 138 8.75 22.99 -9.52
C SER A 138 8.03 23.17 -8.17
N PHE A 139 7.58 22.07 -7.54
CA PHE A 139 7.01 22.08 -6.19
C PHE A 139 8.07 21.87 -5.09
N GLY A 140 9.35 21.77 -5.44
CA GLY A 140 10.43 21.50 -4.49
C GLY A 140 10.43 20.06 -3.96
N GLU A 141 9.69 19.16 -4.63
CA GLU A 141 9.65 17.75 -4.26
C GLU A 141 10.75 16.96 -5.00
N GLN A 142 11.10 15.79 -4.45
CA GLN A 142 12.09 14.92 -5.03
C GLN A 142 11.46 13.88 -5.94
N VAL A 143 12.00 13.70 -7.14
CA VAL A 143 11.51 12.74 -8.14
C VAL A 143 11.52 11.31 -7.59
N SER A 144 12.51 10.96 -6.77
CA SER A 144 12.63 9.65 -6.14
C SER A 144 11.49 9.35 -5.15
N VAL A 145 11.02 10.38 -4.42
CA VAL A 145 9.88 10.24 -3.49
C VAL A 145 8.60 9.97 -4.26
N VAL A 146 8.33 10.74 -5.32
CA VAL A 146 7.16 10.50 -6.17
C VAL A 146 7.24 9.13 -6.87
N ALA A 147 8.43 8.75 -7.35
CA ALA A 147 8.62 7.47 -8.01
C ALA A 147 8.37 6.28 -7.05
N SER A 148 8.90 6.33 -5.82
CA SER A 148 8.68 5.27 -4.82
C SER A 148 7.24 5.22 -4.31
N HIS A 149 6.57 6.37 -4.18
CA HIS A 149 5.16 6.50 -3.85
C HIS A 149 4.28 5.74 -4.86
N GLU A 150 4.36 6.13 -6.11
CA GLU A 150 3.57 5.55 -7.19
C GLU A 150 3.92 4.07 -7.46
N LEU A 151 5.19 3.69 -7.24
CA LEU A 151 5.63 2.30 -7.33
C LEU A 151 4.95 1.43 -6.28
N ALA A 152 4.95 1.87 -5.02
CA ALA A 152 4.36 1.14 -3.92
C ALA A 152 2.85 0.94 -4.13
N GLU A 153 2.16 1.99 -4.53
CA GLU A 153 0.71 1.95 -4.80
C GLU A 153 0.38 1.07 -5.99
N MET A 154 1.13 1.17 -7.10
CA MET A 154 0.97 0.27 -8.25
C MET A 154 1.21 -1.20 -7.87
N LEU A 155 2.10 -1.50 -6.93
CA LEU A 155 2.37 -2.88 -6.48
C LEU A 155 1.23 -3.46 -5.65
N VAL A 156 0.47 -2.63 -4.91
CA VAL A 156 -0.63 -3.06 -4.04
C VAL A 156 -1.98 -3.01 -4.76
N ASP A 157 -2.27 -1.92 -5.46
CA ASP A 157 -3.50 -1.74 -6.23
C ASP A 157 -3.21 -1.40 -7.70
N PRO A 158 -2.62 -2.34 -8.48
CA PRO A 158 -2.24 -2.11 -9.87
C PRO A 158 -3.41 -1.71 -10.76
N GLY A 159 -4.59 -1.90 -10.27
CA GLY A 159 -5.82 -1.59 -10.98
C GLY A 159 -6.50 -0.31 -10.53
N VAL A 160 -5.98 0.37 -9.52
CA VAL A 160 -6.55 1.61 -8.94
C VAL A 160 -8.04 1.46 -8.61
N ASN A 161 -8.42 0.35 -7.98
CA ASN A 161 -9.83 0.02 -7.77
C ASN A 161 -10.17 -0.61 -6.42
N LEU A 162 -9.18 -0.85 -5.57
CA LEU A 162 -9.41 -1.45 -4.28
C LEU A 162 -9.90 -0.39 -3.28
N TRP A 163 -10.85 -0.81 -2.45
CA TRP A 163 -11.43 -0.02 -1.38
C TRP A 163 -11.54 -0.87 -0.13
N VAL A 164 -11.23 -0.31 1.02
CA VAL A 164 -11.29 -1.00 2.30
C VAL A 164 -12.28 -0.28 3.23
N ALA A 165 -13.14 -1.03 3.89
CA ALA A 165 -14.08 -0.50 4.86
C ALA A 165 -13.36 -0.14 6.17
N ALA A 166 -13.40 1.13 6.56
CA ALA A 166 -13.00 1.58 7.88
C ALA A 166 -14.15 1.39 8.90
N ASP A 167 -15.37 1.57 8.43
CA ASP A 167 -16.63 1.36 9.16
C ASP A 167 -17.76 0.97 8.17
N ASP A 168 -18.99 0.89 8.64
CA ASP A 168 -20.17 0.53 7.84
C ASP A 168 -20.55 1.56 6.76
N LYS A 169 -19.98 2.75 6.78
CA LYS A 169 -20.33 3.88 5.90
C LYS A 169 -19.16 4.44 5.10
N THR A 170 -17.93 4.19 5.54
CA THR A 170 -16.73 4.82 4.99
C THR A 170 -15.80 3.78 4.41
N LEU A 171 -15.51 3.93 3.11
CA LEU A 171 -14.48 3.16 2.42
C LEU A 171 -13.27 4.08 2.18
N HIS A 172 -12.08 3.59 2.45
CA HIS A 172 -10.82 4.21 2.10
C HIS A 172 -10.25 3.58 0.83
N ALA A 173 -9.68 4.39 -0.03
CA ALA A 173 -8.88 3.90 -1.15
C ALA A 173 -7.68 3.12 -0.63
N TYR A 174 -7.29 2.07 -1.33
CA TYR A 174 -6.16 1.22 -0.96
C TYR A 174 -4.84 1.81 -1.49
N GLU A 175 -4.63 3.13 -1.20
CA GLU A 175 -3.42 3.87 -1.55
C GLU A 175 -2.48 3.88 -0.35
N VAL A 176 -1.32 3.27 -0.52
CA VAL A 176 -0.46 2.91 0.62
C VAL A 176 0.51 3.99 1.05
N CYS A 177 0.67 5.05 0.26
CA CYS A 177 1.56 6.16 0.56
C CYS A 177 0.81 7.45 0.92
N ASP A 178 -0.44 7.60 0.50
CA ASP A 178 -1.25 8.81 0.70
C ASP A 178 -1.35 9.23 2.17
N ALA A 179 -1.55 8.27 3.09
CA ALA A 179 -1.71 8.57 4.51
C ALA A 179 -0.44 9.13 5.16
N CYS A 180 0.73 8.82 4.63
CA CYS A 180 2.05 9.26 5.09
C CYS A 180 2.82 10.03 4.01
N GLU A 181 2.12 10.74 3.12
CA GLU A 181 2.68 11.38 1.92
C GLU A 181 3.89 12.32 2.20
N GLU A 182 3.91 13.00 3.36
CA GLU A 182 5.02 13.89 3.71
C GLU A 182 6.17 13.19 4.46
N GLU A 183 5.99 11.90 4.80
CA GLU A 183 7.01 11.11 5.48
C GLU A 183 7.94 10.44 4.46
N ARG A 184 9.24 10.47 4.74
CA ARG A 184 10.26 9.91 3.86
C ARG A 184 11.45 9.35 4.63
N PHE A 185 12.13 8.39 4.04
CA PHE A 185 13.39 7.84 4.54
C PHE A 185 14.40 7.70 3.39
N GLU A 186 15.63 7.35 3.69
CA GLU A 186 16.68 7.29 2.68
C GLU A 186 17.16 5.86 2.44
N ILE A 187 17.43 5.55 1.18
CA ILE A 187 18.14 4.36 0.74
C ILE A 187 19.32 4.80 -0.10
N ASP A 188 20.53 4.50 0.35
CA ASP A 188 21.79 4.95 -0.29
C ASP A 188 21.86 6.47 -0.51
N GLY A 189 21.31 7.27 0.41
CA GLY A 189 21.23 8.73 0.31
C GLY A 189 20.16 9.26 -0.65
N ILE A 190 19.30 8.40 -1.19
CA ILE A 190 18.17 8.76 -2.05
C ILE A 190 16.87 8.65 -1.25
N ALA A 191 16.12 9.75 -1.17
CA ALA A 191 14.88 9.79 -0.41
C ALA A 191 13.78 8.94 -1.07
N MET A 192 13.06 8.18 -0.25
CA MET A 192 11.95 7.32 -0.64
C MET A 192 10.72 7.68 0.17
N SER A 193 9.54 7.51 -0.41
CA SER A 193 8.26 7.67 0.29
C SER A 193 8.09 6.63 1.38
N ASP A 194 7.59 7.05 2.54
CA ASP A 194 7.04 6.14 3.54
C ASP A 194 5.77 5.46 3.00
N PHE A 195 5.37 4.37 3.62
CA PHE A 195 4.17 3.62 3.23
C PHE A 195 3.51 2.97 4.44
N VAL A 196 2.19 2.85 4.39
CA VAL A 196 1.45 2.15 5.43
C VAL A 196 1.55 0.64 5.29
N TYR A 197 1.44 -0.07 6.40
CA TYR A 197 1.43 -1.52 6.50
C TYR A 197 -0.01 -2.05 6.33
N PRO A 198 -0.22 -3.33 6.01
CA PRO A 198 -1.56 -3.92 5.91
C PRO A 198 -2.43 -3.65 7.13
N ALA A 199 -1.82 -3.62 8.33
CA ALA A 199 -2.51 -3.34 9.59
C ALA A 199 -3.20 -1.96 9.63
N PHE A 200 -2.74 -0.98 8.85
CA PHE A 200 -3.40 0.32 8.73
C PHE A 200 -4.82 0.20 8.19
N PHE A 201 -5.07 -0.75 7.31
CA PHE A 201 -6.37 -1.00 6.69
C PHE A 201 -7.24 -2.01 7.46
N GLU A 202 -6.82 -2.42 8.65
CA GLU A 202 -7.52 -3.42 9.48
C GLU A 202 -8.26 -2.74 10.63
N ALA A 203 -9.53 -2.37 10.41
CA ALA A 203 -10.38 -1.64 11.37
C ALA A 203 -10.49 -2.30 12.76
N PHE A 204 -10.27 -3.62 12.84
CA PHE A 204 -10.29 -4.36 14.11
C PHE A 204 -9.02 -4.20 14.96
N ARG A 205 -7.96 -3.61 14.42
CA ARG A 205 -6.71 -3.37 15.16
C ARG A 205 -6.89 -2.30 16.22
N LYS A 206 -6.27 -2.54 17.37
CA LYS A 206 -6.21 -1.55 18.43
C LYS A 206 -5.06 -0.57 18.18
N PRO A 207 -5.20 0.70 18.57
CA PRO A 207 -4.10 1.64 18.52
C PRO A 207 -2.86 1.10 19.23
N ARG A 208 -1.69 1.30 18.65
CA ARG A 208 -0.37 0.84 19.17
C ARG A 208 -0.23 -0.67 19.34
N SER A 209 -1.10 -1.48 18.75
CA SER A 209 -1.01 -2.95 18.86
C SER A 209 0.03 -3.56 17.91
N THR A 210 0.43 -2.83 16.90
CA THR A 210 1.41 -3.21 15.89
C THR A 210 1.93 -1.95 15.19
N GLN A 211 2.86 -2.12 14.26
CA GLN A 211 3.33 -1.07 13.37
C GLN A 211 2.33 -0.84 12.23
N PHE A 212 2.00 0.43 11.92
CA PHE A 212 1.00 0.80 10.92
C PHE A 212 1.58 1.46 9.68
N ASN A 213 2.81 1.97 9.73
CA ASN A 213 3.58 2.46 8.59
C ASN A 213 5.07 2.16 8.78
N HIS A 214 5.87 2.27 7.75
CA HIS A 214 7.27 1.86 7.78
C HIS A 214 8.11 2.66 8.78
N LEU A 215 7.89 3.96 8.89
CA LEU A 215 8.57 4.82 9.86
C LEU A 215 7.98 4.77 11.30
N ASN A 216 6.90 3.99 11.51
CA ASN A 216 6.23 3.88 12.80
C ASN A 216 5.74 5.20 13.40
N THR A 217 5.32 6.12 12.57
CA THR A 217 4.74 7.44 12.94
C THR A 217 3.21 7.38 13.07
N ILE A 218 2.57 6.42 12.42
CA ILE A 218 1.14 6.15 12.53
C ILE A 218 0.88 5.08 13.60
N HIS A 219 -0.04 5.36 14.54
CA HIS A 219 -0.25 4.52 15.70
C HIS A 219 -1.66 3.90 15.79
N ALA A 220 -2.49 4.09 14.77
CA ALA A 220 -3.84 3.50 14.73
C ALA A 220 -4.27 3.24 13.28
N PRO A 221 -5.17 2.25 13.03
CA PRO A 221 -5.72 2.03 11.70
C PRO A 221 -6.49 3.26 11.23
N PHE A 222 -6.44 3.55 9.94
CA PHE A 222 -7.10 4.67 9.26
C PHE A 222 -6.82 6.06 9.85
N HIS A 223 -5.83 6.20 10.75
CA HIS A 223 -5.41 7.49 11.26
C HIS A 223 -4.55 8.22 10.23
N ILE A 224 -4.98 9.40 9.83
CA ILE A 224 -4.26 10.24 8.86
C ILE A 224 -3.48 11.32 9.63
N PRO A 225 -2.15 11.28 9.62
CA PRO A 225 -1.31 12.33 10.19
C PRO A 225 -1.48 13.68 9.49
N PRO A 226 -1.06 14.80 10.10
CA PRO A 226 -1.25 16.15 9.54
C PRO A 226 -0.74 16.33 8.11
N GLY A 227 0.34 15.64 7.71
CA GLY A 227 0.93 15.70 6.37
C GLY A 227 0.30 14.77 5.34
N GLY A 228 -0.62 13.89 5.74
CA GLY A 228 -1.24 12.91 4.86
C GLY A 228 -2.67 13.24 4.45
N TYR A 229 -3.19 12.42 3.56
CA TYR A 229 -4.60 12.39 3.19
C TYR A 229 -5.04 10.96 2.85
N SER A 230 -6.32 10.76 2.63
CA SER A 230 -6.85 9.52 2.07
C SER A 230 -8.05 9.82 1.17
N ALA A 231 -8.11 9.19 0.02
CA ALA A 231 -9.31 9.19 -0.79
C ALA A 231 -10.37 8.31 -0.14
N ILE A 232 -11.54 8.86 0.15
CA ILE A 232 -12.63 8.14 0.79
C ILE A 232 -13.92 8.15 -0.03
N ARG A 233 -14.75 7.14 0.19
CA ARG A 233 -16.09 7.04 -0.40
C ARG A 233 -17.12 6.79 0.71
N LYS A 234 -18.20 7.59 0.69
CA LYS A 234 -19.38 7.44 1.54
C LYS A 234 -20.61 7.31 0.63
N GLY A 235 -21.18 6.12 0.52
CA GLY A 235 -22.14 5.83 -0.53
C GLY A 235 -21.53 6.05 -1.90
N ASP A 236 -22.17 6.86 -2.75
CA ASP A 236 -21.66 7.23 -4.08
C ASP A 236 -20.75 8.45 -4.09
N LYS A 237 -20.66 9.17 -2.97
CA LYS A 237 -19.85 10.38 -2.87
C LYS A 237 -18.38 10.03 -2.61
N ARG A 238 -17.50 10.47 -3.50
CA ARG A 238 -16.04 10.40 -3.35
C ARG A 238 -15.52 11.77 -2.86
N THR A 239 -14.59 11.76 -1.92
CA THR A 239 -13.92 12.95 -1.38
C THR A 239 -12.56 12.58 -0.83
N LYS A 240 -11.83 13.56 -0.31
CA LYS A 240 -10.57 13.34 0.42
C LYS A 240 -10.76 13.66 1.89
N LEU A 241 -10.11 12.86 2.74
CA LEU A 241 -9.94 13.12 4.16
C LEU A 241 -8.50 13.58 4.36
N PHE A 242 -8.30 14.77 4.89
CA PHE A 242 -6.97 15.34 5.16
C PHE A 242 -6.64 15.23 6.63
N GLY A 243 -5.37 14.98 6.94
CA GLY A 243 -4.90 14.93 8.32
C GLY A 243 -4.84 16.30 8.99
N SER A 244 -4.78 17.39 8.21
CA SER A 244 -4.86 18.76 8.74
C SER A 244 -5.52 19.73 7.76
N LYS A 245 -5.97 20.87 8.29
CA LYS A 245 -6.51 21.95 7.46
C LYS A 245 -5.43 22.58 6.58
N GLN A 246 -4.20 22.67 7.07
CA GLN A 246 -3.06 23.17 6.31
C GLN A 246 -2.80 22.27 5.09
N LYS A 247 -2.85 20.94 5.26
CA LYS A 247 -2.70 19.99 4.16
C LYS A 247 -3.81 20.14 3.13
N GLU A 248 -5.06 20.29 3.56
CA GLU A 248 -6.20 20.53 2.67
C GLU A 248 -6.01 21.83 1.86
N MET A 249 -5.62 22.93 2.52
CA MET A 249 -5.39 24.20 1.85
C MET A 249 -4.24 24.12 0.83
N ARG A 250 -3.11 23.53 1.22
CA ARG A 250 -1.96 23.30 0.34
C ARG A 250 -2.36 22.47 -0.87
N PHE A 251 -3.10 21.40 -0.67
CA PHE A 251 -3.58 20.51 -1.74
C PHE A 251 -4.48 21.27 -2.75
N ILE A 252 -5.34 22.17 -2.26
CA ILE A 252 -6.19 23.01 -3.11
C ILE A 252 -5.36 24.04 -3.86
N GLN A 253 -4.39 24.70 -3.21
CA GLN A 253 -3.52 25.71 -3.81
C GLN A 253 -2.61 25.11 -4.89
N GLU A 254 -2.13 23.91 -4.70
CA GLU A 254 -1.29 23.19 -5.64
C GLU A 254 -2.14 22.56 -6.77
N ASP A 255 -3.46 22.71 -6.72
CA ASP A 255 -4.44 22.14 -7.65
C ASP A 255 -4.20 20.64 -7.91
N ARG A 256 -3.81 19.91 -6.87
CA ARG A 256 -3.62 18.45 -6.93
C ARG A 256 -4.98 17.76 -6.99
N ARG A 257 -5.47 17.52 -8.19
CA ARG A 257 -6.71 16.76 -8.38
C ARG A 257 -6.45 15.28 -8.23
N MET A 258 -7.39 14.60 -7.57
CA MET A 258 -7.36 13.17 -7.42
C MET A 258 -7.57 12.50 -8.77
N HIS A 259 -6.56 11.76 -9.23
CA HIS A 259 -6.67 10.92 -10.40
C HIS A 259 -6.86 9.46 -9.98
N ARG A 260 -8.08 9.08 -9.63
CA ARG A 260 -8.47 7.65 -9.64
C ARG A 260 -9.21 7.39 -10.94
N SER A 261 -8.51 6.76 -11.85
CA SER A 261 -8.93 6.17 -13.12
C SER A 261 -10.39 6.43 -13.55
N GLU A 262 -10.69 7.67 -13.93
CA GLU A 262 -11.92 8.02 -14.68
C GLU A 262 -12.07 7.13 -15.93
N TYR A 263 -10.93 6.72 -16.50
CA TYR A 263 -10.89 5.79 -17.63
C TYR A 263 -11.48 4.43 -17.30
N ARG A 264 -11.21 3.91 -16.11
CA ARG A 264 -11.73 2.62 -15.66
C ARG A 264 -13.22 2.69 -15.34
N ASP A 265 -13.65 3.76 -14.68
CA ASP A 265 -15.06 4.03 -14.46
C ASP A 265 -15.81 4.17 -15.79
N ALA A 266 -15.18 4.79 -16.80
CA ALA A 266 -15.73 4.88 -18.16
C ALA A 266 -15.75 3.51 -18.87
N LEU A 267 -14.76 2.64 -18.66
CA LEU A 267 -14.77 1.28 -19.20
C LEU A 267 -15.89 0.44 -18.57
N PHE A 268 -16.05 0.49 -17.24
CA PHE A 268 -17.13 -0.21 -16.55
C PHE A 268 -18.51 0.35 -16.90
N ALA A 269 -18.65 1.65 -17.10
CA ALA A 269 -19.88 2.25 -17.56
C ALA A 269 -20.23 1.81 -18.98
N ARG A 270 -19.22 1.63 -19.86
CA ARG A 270 -19.42 1.10 -21.21
C ARG A 270 -19.79 -0.39 -21.20
N SER A 271 -19.13 -1.21 -20.39
CA SER A 271 -19.43 -2.65 -20.29
C SER A 271 -20.83 -2.92 -19.76
N ARG A 272 -21.36 -2.08 -18.87
CA ARG A 272 -22.76 -2.17 -18.41
C ARG A 272 -23.79 -1.80 -19.48
N ARG A 273 -23.41 -0.97 -20.47
CA ARG A 273 -24.30 -0.58 -21.59
C ARG A 273 -24.30 -1.58 -22.73
N THR A 274 -23.28 -2.43 -22.81
CA THR A 274 -23.13 -3.50 -23.81
C THR A 274 -23.36 -4.89 -23.21
N GLY A 275 -24.21 -5.00 -22.16
CA GLY A 275 -24.68 -6.28 -21.65
C GLY A 275 -25.25 -7.11 -22.80
N PRO A 276 -25.15 -8.44 -22.75
CA PRO A 276 -25.63 -9.28 -23.83
C PRO A 276 -27.07 -8.92 -24.14
N ALA A 277 -27.33 -8.60 -25.40
CA ALA A 277 -28.70 -8.51 -25.92
C ALA A 277 -29.37 -9.87 -25.65
N ALA A 278 -30.49 -9.81 -24.93
CA ALA A 278 -31.27 -10.97 -24.60
C ALA A 278 -31.76 -11.70 -25.85
#